data_78b8ed918bffdec8c0efd93572af39b9
#
_entry.id   78b8ed918bffdec8c0efd93572af39b9
#
_cell.length_a   1.000
_cell.length_b   1.000
_cell.length_c   1.000
_cell.angle_alpha   90.00
_cell.angle_beta   90.00
_cell.angle_gamma   90.00
#
_symmetry.space_group_name_H-M   'P 1'
#
loop_
_entity.id
_entity.type
_entity.pdbx_description
1 polymer ?
#
loop_
_entity_poly.entity_id
_entity_poly.type
_entity_poly.pdbx_seq_one_letter_code
_entity_poly.pdbx_strand_id
1 'polypeptide(L)'
;ETLPPELLRRYGLCGAAEACREIHCPTSAAALGQAQRRLVFEEFFLFSAALAIVRSRRTAHSCPAWQTELTPFFAALPFRLTGAQQRAVADICADVRTGRPMSRLVQGDVGSGKTMVAAAAAYLAAKNGVQTALLAPTEILARQHFDRLAPLFEGLGIRTVLLTGQMGAAQKRSAREAAELGLADVVIGTHALL
;
A
#
# COMPACT_ATOMS: atom_id res chain seq x y z
N GLU A 1 28.53 -6.52 20.09
CA GLU A 1 28.15 -5.31 19.32
C GLU A 1 27.39 -5.71 18.09
N THR A 2 26.19 -5.21 17.92
CA THR A 2 25.29 -5.51 16.78
C THR A 2 25.40 -4.48 15.67
N LEU A 3 25.77 -3.23 16.00
CA LEU A 3 25.92 -2.17 15.03
C LEU A 3 27.35 -2.14 14.46
N PRO A 4 27.51 -1.91 13.14
CA PRO A 4 28.82 -1.69 12.53
C PRO A 4 29.56 -0.52 13.17
N PRO A 5 30.90 -0.61 13.38
CA PRO A 5 31.69 0.46 13.98
C PRO A 5 31.59 1.81 13.27
N GLU A 6 31.34 1.79 11.96
CA GLU A 6 31.15 2.99 11.15
C GLU A 6 29.88 3.76 11.53
N LEU A 7 28.79 3.06 11.85
CA LEU A 7 27.57 3.68 12.32
C LEU A 7 27.72 4.28 13.70
N LEU A 8 28.43 3.59 14.62
CA LEU A 8 28.71 4.12 15.95
C LEU A 8 29.44 5.46 15.85
N ARG A 9 30.49 5.52 15.03
CA ARG A 9 31.27 6.76 14.80
C ARG A 9 30.44 7.85 14.13
N ARG A 10 29.71 7.50 13.07
CA ARG A 10 28.91 8.47 12.28
C ARG A 10 27.82 9.15 13.10
N TYR A 11 27.17 8.42 13.98
CA TYR A 11 26.05 8.92 14.78
C TYR A 11 26.42 9.25 16.23
N GLY A 12 27.69 9.13 16.59
CA GLY A 12 28.18 9.42 17.96
C GLY A 12 27.51 8.55 19.02
N LEU A 13 27.38 7.24 18.74
CA LEU A 13 26.74 6.30 19.65
C LEU A 13 27.76 5.60 20.52
N CYS A 14 27.42 5.38 21.80
CA CYS A 14 28.23 4.56 22.73
C CYS A 14 28.15 3.08 22.36
N GLY A 15 29.08 2.28 22.91
CA GLY A 15 29.08 0.82 22.70
C GLY A 15 27.92 0.12 23.40
N ALA A 16 27.56 -1.08 22.95
CA ALA A 16 26.42 -1.84 23.51
C ALA A 16 26.60 -2.15 24.98
N ALA A 17 27.79 -2.59 25.39
CA ALA A 17 28.09 -2.91 26.81
C ALA A 17 27.99 -1.67 27.72
N GLU A 18 28.41 -0.51 27.24
CA GLU A 18 28.27 0.76 27.94
C GLU A 18 26.80 1.15 28.04
N ALA A 19 26.05 1.09 26.96
CA ALA A 19 24.61 1.38 26.93
C ALA A 19 23.82 0.50 27.91
N CYS A 20 24.09 -0.81 27.92
CA CYS A 20 23.46 -1.74 28.86
C CYS A 20 23.80 -1.43 30.34
N ARG A 21 24.98 -0.96 30.62
CA ARG A 21 25.36 -0.56 32.00
C ARG A 21 24.65 0.74 32.39
N GLU A 22 24.77 1.76 31.57
CA GLU A 22 24.24 3.10 31.85
C GLU A 22 22.72 3.18 31.87
N ILE A 23 22.00 2.28 31.17
CA ILE A 23 20.54 2.24 31.24
C ILE A 23 20.03 1.72 32.60
N HIS A 24 20.79 0.84 33.25
CA HIS A 24 20.41 0.23 34.53
C HIS A 24 21.06 0.92 35.74
N CYS A 25 22.31 1.37 35.59
CA CYS A 25 23.11 2.02 36.66
C CYS A 25 23.77 3.28 36.10
N PRO A 26 22.98 4.35 35.85
CA PRO A 26 23.50 5.55 35.21
C PRO A 26 24.49 6.29 36.09
N THR A 27 25.65 6.62 35.52
CA THR A 27 26.68 7.43 36.20
C THR A 27 26.35 8.92 36.15
N SER A 28 25.52 9.34 35.15
CA SER A 28 25.03 10.70 35.03
C SER A 28 23.76 10.73 34.16
N ALA A 29 23.01 11.84 34.20
CA ALA A 29 21.87 12.05 33.33
C ALA A 29 22.26 12.08 31.82
N ALA A 30 23.46 12.59 31.52
CA ALA A 30 23.99 12.61 30.16
C ALA A 30 24.32 11.19 29.66
N ALA A 31 24.94 10.35 30.49
CA ALA A 31 25.25 8.96 30.20
C ALA A 31 23.96 8.14 29.96
N LEU A 32 22.95 8.34 30.81
CA LEU A 32 21.63 7.73 30.61
C LEU A 32 21.01 8.13 29.26
N GLY A 33 21.05 9.41 28.91
CA GLY A 33 20.53 9.89 27.62
C GLY A 33 21.26 9.28 26.41
N GLN A 34 22.59 9.10 26.52
CA GLN A 34 23.36 8.43 25.48
C GLN A 34 23.03 6.92 25.37
N ALA A 35 22.86 6.26 26.50
CA ALA A 35 22.44 4.86 26.52
C ALA A 35 21.05 4.66 25.89
N GLN A 36 20.08 5.49 26.26
CA GLN A 36 18.75 5.47 25.65
C GLN A 36 18.81 5.68 24.14
N ARG A 37 19.54 6.72 23.70
CA ARG A 37 19.72 7.01 22.27
C ARG A 37 20.33 5.83 21.51
N ARG A 38 21.32 5.17 22.09
CA ARG A 38 21.97 4.00 21.51
C ARG A 38 21.01 2.82 21.34
N LEU A 39 20.24 2.50 22.35
CA LEU A 39 19.30 1.37 22.33
C LEU A 39 18.14 1.64 21.36
N VAL A 40 17.56 2.84 21.41
CA VAL A 40 16.50 3.24 20.46
C VAL A 40 16.98 3.21 19.01
N PHE A 41 18.21 3.71 18.76
CA PHE A 41 18.80 3.66 17.42
C PHE A 41 18.94 2.21 16.91
N GLU A 42 19.44 1.31 17.76
CA GLU A 42 19.61 -0.09 17.39
C GLU A 42 18.31 -0.77 17.01
N GLU A 43 17.26 -0.61 17.83
CA GLU A 43 15.93 -1.16 17.55
C GLU A 43 15.39 -0.69 16.20
N PHE A 44 15.40 0.62 15.94
CA PHE A 44 14.92 1.16 14.68
C PHE A 44 15.80 0.80 13.49
N PHE A 45 17.12 0.67 13.71
CA PHE A 45 18.04 0.23 12.66
C PHE A 45 17.76 -1.22 12.25
N LEU A 46 17.64 -2.13 13.22
CA LEU A 46 17.35 -3.55 12.95
C LEU A 46 16.00 -3.71 12.27
N PHE A 47 14.98 -3.02 12.74
CA PHE A 47 13.66 -3.01 12.11
C PHE A 47 13.71 -2.49 10.67
N SER A 48 14.37 -1.37 10.43
CA SER A 48 14.52 -0.77 9.10
C SER A 48 15.33 -1.66 8.16
N ALA A 49 16.40 -2.28 8.66
CA ALA A 49 17.22 -3.22 7.88
C ALA A 49 16.41 -4.47 7.49
N ALA A 50 15.64 -5.03 8.41
CA ALA A 50 14.76 -6.17 8.12
C ALA A 50 13.73 -5.81 7.05
N LEU A 51 13.09 -4.64 7.15
CA LEU A 51 12.16 -4.16 6.12
C LEU A 51 12.85 -3.94 4.77
N ALA A 52 14.07 -3.41 4.74
CA ALA A 52 14.83 -3.22 3.52
C ALA A 52 15.14 -4.56 2.83
N ILE A 53 15.52 -5.60 3.61
CA ILE A 53 15.74 -6.95 3.10
C ILE A 53 14.45 -7.54 2.50
N VAL A 54 13.32 -7.42 3.20
CA VAL A 54 12.02 -7.90 2.69
C VAL A 54 11.63 -7.17 1.40
N ARG A 55 11.83 -5.85 1.36
CA ARG A 55 11.56 -5.04 0.15
C ARG A 55 12.45 -5.44 -1.01
N SER A 56 13.75 -5.65 -0.79
CA SER A 56 14.69 -6.05 -1.86
C SER A 56 14.31 -7.39 -2.49
N ARG A 57 13.79 -8.35 -1.71
CA ARG A 57 13.29 -9.63 -2.23
C ARG A 57 12.06 -9.46 -3.12
N ARG A 58 11.16 -8.52 -2.80
CA ARG A 58 9.96 -8.23 -3.62
C ARG A 58 10.32 -7.57 -4.95
N THR A 59 11.31 -6.70 -4.97
CA THR A 59 11.75 -6.01 -6.20
C THR A 59 12.52 -6.90 -7.18
N ALA A 60 12.84 -8.13 -6.80
CA ALA A 60 13.44 -9.13 -7.70
C ALA A 60 12.45 -9.68 -8.76
N HIS A 61 11.13 -9.48 -8.58
CA HIS A 61 10.13 -9.86 -9.57
C HIS A 61 9.97 -8.73 -10.60
N SER A 62 10.08 -9.11 -11.88
CA SER A 62 9.78 -8.22 -12.99
C SER A 62 8.30 -8.33 -13.35
N CYS A 63 7.66 -7.19 -13.58
CA CYS A 63 6.30 -7.10 -14.12
C CYS A 63 6.37 -6.37 -15.46
N PRO A 64 5.40 -6.55 -16.39
CA PRO A 64 5.28 -5.68 -17.54
C PRO A 64 5.11 -4.22 -17.09
N ALA A 65 5.77 -3.31 -17.78
CA ALA A 65 5.54 -1.87 -17.59
C ALA A 65 4.15 -1.51 -18.10
N TRP A 66 3.38 -0.76 -17.33
CA TRP A 66 2.01 -0.40 -17.69
C TRP A 66 1.93 0.86 -18.52
N GLN A 67 0.97 0.90 -19.42
CA GLN A 67 0.51 2.14 -20.03
C GLN A 67 -0.29 2.94 -18.97
N THR A 68 -0.09 4.25 -18.95
CA THR A 68 -0.63 5.11 -17.89
C THR A 68 -1.51 6.25 -18.45
N GLU A 69 -2.31 5.93 -19.48
CA GLU A 69 -3.29 6.87 -20.01
C GLU A 69 -4.51 6.96 -19.08
N LEU A 70 -4.76 8.15 -18.53
CA LEU A 70 -5.82 8.42 -17.55
C LEU A 70 -6.84 9.45 -18.03
N THR A 71 -6.68 10.02 -19.22
CA THR A 71 -7.62 11.03 -19.75
C THR A 71 -9.07 10.57 -19.74
N PRO A 72 -9.40 9.32 -20.17
CA PRO A 72 -10.78 8.84 -20.10
C PRO A 72 -11.32 8.71 -18.69
N PHE A 73 -10.46 8.28 -17.74
CA PHE A 73 -10.84 8.19 -16.33
C PHE A 73 -11.15 9.57 -15.75
N PHE A 74 -10.29 10.55 -15.97
CA PHE A 74 -10.52 11.91 -15.48
C PHE A 74 -11.75 12.57 -16.10
N ALA A 75 -12.03 12.30 -17.39
CA ALA A 75 -13.21 12.81 -18.08
C ALA A 75 -14.52 12.22 -17.54
N ALA A 76 -14.49 10.99 -17.01
CA ALA A 76 -15.66 10.32 -16.43
C ALA A 76 -15.97 10.78 -14.99
N LEU A 77 -15.05 11.50 -14.33
CA LEU A 77 -15.29 11.98 -12.97
C LEU A 77 -16.22 13.20 -12.96
N PRO A 78 -17.23 13.26 -12.07
CA PRO A 78 -18.13 14.42 -11.95
C PRO A 78 -17.46 15.63 -11.25
N PHE A 79 -16.18 15.54 -10.91
CA PHE A 79 -15.39 16.57 -10.24
C PHE A 79 -13.93 16.48 -10.65
N ARG A 80 -13.17 17.55 -10.38
CA ARG A 80 -11.72 17.56 -10.58
C ARG A 80 -11.00 17.03 -9.35
N LEU A 81 -9.98 16.21 -9.56
CA LEU A 81 -9.10 15.78 -8.48
C LEU A 81 -8.34 16.98 -7.90
N THR A 82 -8.14 16.96 -6.58
CA THR A 82 -7.27 17.95 -5.90
C THR A 82 -5.81 17.77 -6.33
N GLY A 83 -5.00 18.81 -6.17
CA GLY A 83 -3.58 18.73 -6.50
C GLY A 83 -2.82 17.61 -5.75
N ALA A 84 -3.22 17.30 -4.51
CA ALA A 84 -2.65 16.20 -3.73
C ALA A 84 -3.02 14.83 -4.33
N GLN A 85 -4.27 14.64 -4.73
CA GLN A 85 -4.72 13.42 -5.41
C GLN A 85 -4.03 13.24 -6.77
N GLN A 86 -3.89 14.32 -7.54
CA GLN A 86 -3.18 14.28 -8.82
C GLN A 86 -1.71 13.88 -8.65
N ARG A 87 -1.02 14.41 -7.64
CA ARG A 87 0.36 14.00 -7.32
C ARG A 87 0.43 12.52 -6.94
N ALA A 88 -0.47 12.05 -6.07
CA ALA A 88 -0.51 10.65 -5.66
C ALA A 88 -0.74 9.71 -6.87
N VAL A 89 -1.63 10.08 -7.78
CA VAL A 89 -1.87 9.33 -9.03
C VAL A 89 -0.65 9.38 -9.95
N ALA A 90 0.02 10.53 -10.09
CA ALA A 90 1.24 10.66 -10.87
C ALA A 90 2.38 9.78 -10.34
N ASP A 91 2.52 9.70 -9.02
CA ASP A 91 3.47 8.82 -8.36
C ASP A 91 3.18 7.34 -8.64
N ILE A 92 1.90 6.92 -8.58
CA ILE A 92 1.48 5.56 -8.95
C ILE A 92 1.85 5.28 -10.42
N CYS A 93 1.54 6.22 -11.33
CA CYS A 93 1.91 6.08 -12.74
C CYS A 93 3.42 5.93 -12.93
N ALA A 94 4.22 6.69 -12.19
CA ALA A 94 5.67 6.58 -12.25
C ALA A 94 6.15 5.19 -11.79
N ASP A 95 5.59 4.67 -10.70
CA ASP A 95 5.95 3.35 -10.17
C ASP A 95 5.61 2.22 -11.16
N VAL A 96 4.37 2.18 -11.68
CA VAL A 96 3.93 1.07 -12.55
C VAL A 96 4.61 1.06 -13.92
N ARG A 97 5.19 2.20 -14.35
CA ARG A 97 6.04 2.27 -15.54
C ARG A 97 7.40 1.60 -15.37
N THR A 98 7.85 1.40 -14.14
CA THR A 98 9.19 0.83 -13.88
C THR A 98 9.29 -0.66 -14.19
N GLY A 99 8.17 -1.36 -14.39
CA GLY A 99 8.15 -2.82 -14.52
C GLY A 99 8.52 -3.55 -13.21
N ARG A 100 8.32 -2.90 -12.06
CA ARG A 100 8.53 -3.47 -10.73
C ARG A 100 7.24 -3.44 -9.93
N PRO A 101 7.01 -4.43 -9.06
CA PRO A 101 5.84 -4.44 -8.18
C PRO A 101 5.82 -3.19 -7.31
N MET A 102 4.73 -2.42 -7.39
CA MET A 102 4.51 -1.25 -6.55
C MET A 102 4.05 -1.67 -5.15
N SER A 103 4.58 -1.01 -4.11
CA SER A 103 4.08 -1.10 -2.74
C SER A 103 4.05 0.30 -2.16
N ARG A 104 2.88 0.94 -2.17
CA ARG A 104 2.71 2.35 -1.82
C ARG A 104 1.63 2.53 -0.76
N LEU A 105 1.92 3.30 0.27
CA LEU A 105 0.95 3.76 1.26
C LEU A 105 0.39 5.12 0.82
N VAL A 106 -0.94 5.20 0.70
CA VAL A 106 -1.64 6.48 0.47
C VAL A 106 -2.25 6.94 1.79
N GLN A 107 -1.71 8.01 2.37
CA GLN A 107 -2.15 8.57 3.63
C GLN A 107 -2.89 9.90 3.41
N GLY A 108 -3.90 10.16 4.22
CA GLY A 108 -4.68 11.40 4.21
C GLY A 108 -5.86 11.30 5.16
N ASP A 109 -6.48 12.42 5.47
CA ASP A 109 -7.62 12.50 6.39
C ASP A 109 -8.87 11.76 5.87
N VAL A 110 -9.83 11.54 6.76
CA VAL A 110 -11.15 11.02 6.39
C VAL A 110 -11.80 12.01 5.42
N GLY A 111 -12.35 11.52 4.32
CA GLY A 111 -12.97 12.38 3.30
C GLY A 111 -11.99 13.00 2.29
N SER A 112 -10.66 12.82 2.42
CA SER A 112 -9.67 13.36 1.46
C SER A 112 -9.72 12.72 0.04
N GLY A 113 -10.62 11.74 -0.17
CA GLY A 113 -10.83 11.12 -1.48
C GLY A 113 -9.80 10.06 -1.87
N LYS A 114 -9.15 9.40 -0.90
CA LYS A 114 -8.21 8.27 -1.12
C LYS A 114 -8.78 7.18 -2.04
N THR A 115 -10.09 6.95 -1.96
CA THR A 115 -10.80 5.98 -2.80
C THR A 115 -10.69 6.30 -4.30
N MET A 116 -10.65 7.58 -4.68
CA MET A 116 -10.47 7.97 -6.08
C MET A 116 -9.05 7.73 -6.59
N VAL A 117 -8.06 7.84 -5.73
CA VAL A 117 -6.67 7.45 -6.05
C VAL A 117 -6.58 5.94 -6.28
N ALA A 118 -7.23 5.14 -5.42
CA ALA A 118 -7.33 3.70 -5.59
C ALA A 118 -8.11 3.32 -6.86
N ALA A 119 -9.20 4.04 -7.18
CA ALA A 119 -9.95 3.84 -8.41
C ALA A 119 -9.12 4.13 -9.67
N ALA A 120 -8.28 5.18 -9.66
CA ALA A 120 -7.36 5.45 -10.75
C ALA A 120 -6.35 4.31 -10.96
N ALA A 121 -5.82 3.74 -9.87
CA ALA A 121 -4.92 2.58 -9.93
C ALA A 121 -5.63 1.33 -10.48
N ALA A 122 -6.87 1.07 -10.05
CA ALA A 122 -7.69 -0.02 -10.56
C ALA A 122 -8.04 0.15 -12.05
N TYR A 123 -8.33 1.38 -12.47
CA TYR A 123 -8.53 1.70 -13.89
C TYR A 123 -7.29 1.39 -14.72
N LEU A 124 -6.11 1.81 -14.26
CA LEU A 124 -4.85 1.51 -14.94
C LEU A 124 -4.61 0.00 -15.04
N ALA A 125 -4.86 -0.75 -13.96
CA ALA A 125 -4.73 -2.21 -13.98
C ALA A 125 -5.62 -2.84 -15.04
N ALA A 126 -6.92 -2.48 -15.05
CA ALA A 126 -7.88 -3.00 -16.03
C ALA A 126 -7.48 -2.67 -17.48
N LYS A 127 -7.00 -1.45 -17.76
CA LYS A 127 -6.52 -1.06 -19.09
C LYS A 127 -5.24 -1.77 -19.53
N ASN A 128 -4.49 -2.33 -18.59
CA ASN A 128 -3.33 -3.16 -18.87
C ASN A 128 -3.63 -4.68 -18.77
N GLY A 129 -4.91 -5.06 -18.74
CA GLY A 129 -5.33 -6.47 -18.70
C GLY A 129 -5.04 -7.17 -17.37
N VAL A 130 -4.88 -6.39 -16.29
CA VAL A 130 -4.58 -6.91 -14.94
C VAL A 130 -5.81 -6.75 -14.04
N GLN A 131 -6.21 -7.81 -13.38
CA GLN A 131 -7.32 -7.80 -12.43
C GLN A 131 -6.94 -7.11 -11.14
N THR A 132 -7.88 -6.34 -10.56
CA THR A 132 -7.73 -5.66 -9.28
C THR A 132 -8.60 -6.29 -8.22
N ALA A 133 -8.03 -6.56 -7.03
CA ALA A 133 -8.77 -6.86 -5.80
C ALA A 133 -8.74 -5.64 -4.87
N LEU A 134 -9.91 -5.05 -4.60
CA LEU A 134 -10.08 -3.93 -3.66
C LEU A 134 -10.66 -4.46 -2.36
N LEU A 135 -9.80 -4.58 -1.34
CA LEU A 135 -10.16 -5.10 -0.03
C LEU A 135 -10.66 -3.98 0.88
N ALA A 136 -11.83 -4.18 1.47
CA ALA A 136 -12.36 -3.34 2.52
C ALA A 136 -12.42 -4.08 3.85
N PRO A 137 -12.21 -3.41 5.00
CA PRO A 137 -12.20 -4.07 6.31
C PRO A 137 -13.57 -4.59 6.74
N THR A 138 -14.65 -4.01 6.26
CA THR A 138 -16.03 -4.42 6.58
C THR A 138 -16.89 -4.57 5.33
N GLU A 139 -17.95 -5.36 5.41
CA GLU A 139 -18.89 -5.55 4.30
C GLU A 139 -19.65 -4.26 3.95
N ILE A 140 -19.96 -3.44 4.95
CA ILE A 140 -20.60 -2.14 4.71
C ILE A 140 -19.71 -1.25 3.84
N LEU A 141 -18.42 -1.19 4.16
CA LEU A 141 -17.46 -0.42 3.37
C LEU A 141 -17.22 -1.02 1.99
N ALA A 142 -17.16 -2.35 1.87
CA ALA A 142 -17.05 -3.02 0.57
C ALA A 142 -18.25 -2.67 -0.31
N ARG A 143 -19.47 -2.72 0.23
CA ARG A 143 -20.69 -2.35 -0.49
C ARG A 143 -20.69 -0.86 -0.87
N GLN A 144 -20.34 0.03 0.06
CA GLN A 144 -20.23 1.47 -0.24
C GLN A 144 -19.21 1.76 -1.35
N HIS A 145 -18.07 1.06 -1.35
CA HIS A 145 -17.10 1.19 -2.44
C HIS A 145 -17.67 0.66 -3.75
N PHE A 146 -18.34 -0.48 -3.72
CA PHE A 146 -18.95 -1.05 -4.90
C PHE A 146 -20.02 -0.11 -5.49
N ASP A 147 -20.97 0.35 -4.68
CA ASP A 147 -22.08 1.22 -5.12
C ASP A 147 -21.56 2.55 -5.71
N ARG A 148 -20.41 3.02 -5.23
CA ARG A 148 -19.78 4.25 -5.72
C ARG A 148 -18.92 4.05 -6.96
N LEU A 149 -18.18 2.95 -7.04
CA LEU A 149 -17.18 2.73 -8.08
C LEU A 149 -17.72 1.93 -9.27
N ALA A 150 -18.66 1.01 -9.07
CA ALA A 150 -19.18 0.18 -10.15
C ALA A 150 -19.82 1.01 -11.30
N PRO A 151 -20.67 2.04 -11.04
CA PRO A 151 -21.19 2.86 -12.12
C PRO A 151 -20.11 3.65 -12.88
N LEU A 152 -19.09 4.14 -12.18
CA LEU A 152 -17.95 4.82 -12.80
C LEU A 152 -17.17 3.87 -13.74
N PHE A 153 -16.87 2.67 -13.25
CA PHE A 153 -16.13 1.67 -14.00
C PHE A 153 -16.93 1.11 -15.17
N GLU A 154 -18.24 0.89 -15.02
CA GLU A 154 -19.13 0.46 -16.09
C GLU A 154 -19.13 1.46 -17.24
N GLY A 155 -19.22 2.77 -16.96
CA GLY A 155 -19.09 3.84 -17.95
C GLY A 155 -17.75 3.86 -18.71
N LEU A 156 -16.72 3.21 -18.15
CA LEU A 156 -15.38 3.07 -18.74
C LEU A 156 -15.14 1.68 -19.37
N GLY A 157 -16.18 0.83 -19.42
CA GLY A 157 -16.11 -0.53 -19.94
C GLY A 157 -15.34 -1.49 -19.05
N ILE A 158 -15.30 -1.25 -17.72
CA ILE A 158 -14.62 -2.07 -16.73
C ILE A 158 -15.67 -2.84 -15.91
N ARG A 159 -15.55 -4.15 -15.88
CA ARG A 159 -16.50 -5.05 -15.21
C ARG A 159 -16.13 -5.18 -13.74
N THR A 160 -17.05 -4.81 -12.86
CA THR A 160 -16.84 -4.82 -11.41
C THR A 160 -17.76 -5.82 -10.73
N VAL A 161 -17.24 -6.63 -9.83
CA VAL A 161 -18.04 -7.56 -9.00
C VAL A 161 -17.82 -7.31 -7.52
N LEU A 162 -18.86 -7.56 -6.72
CA LEU A 162 -18.82 -7.54 -5.27
C LEU A 162 -18.69 -8.98 -4.75
N LEU A 163 -17.81 -9.20 -3.75
CA LEU A 163 -17.69 -10.49 -3.06
C LEU A 163 -17.52 -10.28 -1.56
N THR A 164 -18.60 -10.55 -0.79
CA THR A 164 -18.62 -10.40 0.69
C THR A 164 -19.16 -11.65 1.37
N GLY A 165 -18.90 -11.76 2.69
CA GLY A 165 -19.31 -12.90 3.50
C GLY A 165 -20.82 -13.11 3.60
N GLN A 166 -21.65 -12.05 3.59
CA GLN A 166 -23.11 -12.11 3.75
C GLN A 166 -23.88 -12.39 2.46
N MET A 167 -23.21 -12.40 1.30
CA MET A 167 -23.87 -12.74 0.04
C MET A 167 -24.38 -14.19 0.05
N GLY A 168 -25.47 -14.45 -0.65
CA GLY A 168 -26.00 -15.79 -0.85
C GLY A 168 -25.01 -16.72 -1.57
N ALA A 169 -25.08 -18.03 -1.31
CA ALA A 169 -24.13 -19.00 -1.85
C ALA A 169 -24.03 -18.96 -3.40
N ALA A 170 -25.17 -18.79 -4.08
CA ALA A 170 -25.19 -18.69 -5.55
C ALA A 170 -24.49 -17.43 -6.05
N GLN A 171 -24.72 -16.27 -5.42
CA GLN A 171 -24.08 -15.01 -5.76
C GLN A 171 -22.56 -15.06 -5.52
N LYS A 172 -22.12 -15.64 -4.40
CA LYS A 172 -20.69 -15.84 -4.13
C LYS A 172 -20.02 -16.71 -5.18
N ARG A 173 -20.68 -17.80 -5.57
CA ARG A 173 -20.17 -18.69 -6.61
C ARG A 173 -20.00 -17.94 -7.93
N SER A 174 -21.05 -17.27 -8.39
CA SER A 174 -21.01 -16.48 -9.62
C SER A 174 -19.92 -15.39 -9.58
N ALA A 175 -19.76 -14.68 -8.45
CA ALA A 175 -18.71 -13.66 -8.31
C ALA A 175 -17.29 -14.26 -8.35
N ARG A 176 -17.09 -15.43 -7.72
CA ARG A 176 -15.81 -16.14 -7.76
C ARG A 176 -15.50 -16.67 -9.17
N GLU A 177 -16.47 -17.31 -9.81
CA GLU A 177 -16.33 -17.77 -11.20
C GLU A 177 -15.97 -16.61 -12.15
N ALA A 178 -16.64 -15.45 -11.98
CA ALA A 178 -16.32 -14.25 -12.78
C ALA A 178 -14.89 -13.75 -12.53
N ALA A 179 -14.40 -13.83 -11.30
CA ALA A 179 -13.03 -13.46 -10.96
C ALA A 179 -12.02 -14.47 -11.53
N GLU A 180 -12.25 -15.77 -11.34
CA GLU A 180 -11.36 -16.85 -11.77
C GLU A 180 -11.24 -16.94 -13.30
N LEU A 181 -12.34 -16.71 -14.01
CA LEU A 181 -12.38 -16.73 -15.48
C LEU A 181 -11.90 -15.42 -16.13
N GLY A 182 -11.49 -14.41 -15.33
CA GLY A 182 -11.09 -13.11 -15.86
C GLY A 182 -12.26 -12.30 -16.46
N LEU A 183 -13.49 -12.65 -16.10
CA LEU A 183 -14.71 -11.94 -16.53
C LEU A 183 -14.97 -10.69 -15.69
N ALA A 184 -14.29 -10.52 -14.56
CA ALA A 184 -14.29 -9.31 -13.74
C ALA A 184 -12.92 -8.65 -13.81
N ASP A 185 -12.88 -7.36 -14.06
CA ASP A 185 -11.64 -6.57 -14.09
C ASP A 185 -11.32 -6.03 -12.71
N VAL A 186 -12.35 -5.73 -11.90
CA VAL A 186 -12.23 -5.25 -10.52
C VAL A 186 -13.14 -6.09 -9.61
N VAL A 187 -12.57 -6.65 -8.56
CA VAL A 187 -13.29 -7.38 -7.53
C VAL A 187 -13.22 -6.58 -6.24
N ILE A 188 -14.35 -6.16 -5.70
CA ILE A 188 -14.44 -5.41 -4.44
C ILE A 188 -15.01 -6.34 -3.37
N GLY A 189 -14.36 -6.41 -2.21
CA GLY A 189 -14.87 -7.28 -1.15
C GLY A 189 -14.11 -7.17 0.16
N THR A 190 -14.37 -8.14 1.03
CA THR A 190 -13.70 -8.30 2.33
C THR A 190 -12.68 -9.44 2.25
N HIS A 191 -12.22 -9.95 3.41
CA HIS A 191 -11.35 -11.14 3.46
C HIS A 191 -11.94 -12.39 2.76
N ALA A 192 -13.20 -12.36 2.35
CA ALA A 192 -13.81 -13.41 1.50
C ALA A 192 -13.16 -13.51 0.09
N LEU A 193 -12.32 -12.52 -0.28
CA LEU A 193 -11.50 -12.51 -1.52
C LEU A 193 -10.25 -13.37 -1.41
N LEU A 194 -9.79 -13.68 -0.19
CA LEU A 194 -8.60 -14.49 0.11
C LEU A 194 -8.98 -15.95 0.34
#